data_4d91c6b9ba1cbd0608d8bf4e5877ee45
#
_entry.id   4d91c6b9ba1cbd0608d8bf4e5877ee45
#
_cell.length_a   1.000
_cell.length_b   1.000
_cell.length_c   1.000
_cell.angle_alpha   90.00
_cell.angle_beta   90.00
_cell.angle_gamma   90.00
#
_symmetry.space_group_name_H-M   'P 1'
#
loop_
_entity.id
_entity.type
_entity.pdbx_description
1 polymer ?
#
loop_
_entity_poly.entity_id
_entity_poly.type
_entity_poly.pdbx_seq_one_letter_code
_entity_poly.pdbx_strand_id
1 'polypeptide(L)'
;MDFSRLGQSDLHIAPLMLGTNVFGWNVDEPTSFALLDAFVDAGFNAIDTANTYSRWVPGHQGGESETIIGNWLKKSGKRDKLVIASKVGEDMGSGRGLKTSDILREAENSLRRLQTDRIDLYQTHFDDPNTAPDETLQAYAQLIAQGKVRAIGASNIGAARLQESLATSKRLGLARYESLQPRYNLYDRAAFERDFEPICLRERIGVITYYALAAGFLTGKYRSQGDLGKSAARAPRIKDFFNARGLGILQVLDDVAARHAATPAQVSLAWLIARPSVTAPIASATSLKQLNEIMQAPRLKLSATDIAALNVASA
;
A
#
# COMPACT_ATOMS: atom_id res chain seq x y z
N MET A 1 -2.29 -1.59 20.57
CA MET A 1 -2.66 -1.42 19.13
C MET A 1 -3.32 -2.71 18.71
N ASP A 2 -4.47 -2.64 18.07
CA ASP A 2 -5.20 -3.83 17.64
C ASP A 2 -4.72 -4.22 16.24
N PHE A 3 -4.33 -5.48 16.10
CA PHE A 3 -3.92 -6.04 14.81
C PHE A 3 -5.13 -6.68 14.13
N SER A 4 -5.29 -6.43 12.83
CA SER A 4 -6.35 -7.02 12.03
C SER A 4 -5.80 -8.12 11.14
N ARG A 5 -6.58 -9.20 11.00
CA ARG A 5 -6.26 -10.28 10.05
C ARG A 5 -6.39 -9.76 8.62
N LEU A 6 -5.41 -10.05 7.79
CA LEU A 6 -5.44 -9.69 6.37
C LEU A 6 -6.18 -10.77 5.56
N GLY A 7 -7.40 -10.46 5.16
CA GLY A 7 -8.25 -11.42 4.45
C GLY A 7 -8.54 -12.65 5.31
N GLN A 8 -8.30 -13.82 4.75
CA GLN A 8 -8.41 -15.11 5.45
C GLN A 8 -7.04 -15.75 5.72
N SER A 9 -5.93 -15.03 5.43
CA SER A 9 -4.57 -15.49 5.70
C SER A 9 -4.28 -15.56 7.21
N ASP A 10 -3.11 -16.05 7.57
CA ASP A 10 -2.57 -16.03 8.93
C ASP A 10 -1.81 -14.73 9.26
N LEU A 11 -1.80 -13.77 8.32
CA LEU A 11 -1.13 -12.48 8.50
C LEU A 11 -2.00 -11.53 9.34
N HIS A 12 -1.42 -10.99 10.41
CA HIS A 12 -2.05 -9.97 11.24
C HIS A 12 -1.22 -8.68 11.15
N ILE A 13 -1.83 -7.59 10.77
CA ILE A 13 -1.17 -6.30 10.55
C ILE A 13 -1.78 -5.19 11.39
N ALA A 14 -0.93 -4.25 11.77
CA ALA A 14 -1.35 -3.00 12.41
C ALA A 14 -2.21 -2.17 11.43
N PRO A 15 -3.09 -1.28 11.93
CA PRO A 15 -4.01 -0.51 11.09
C PRO A 15 -3.34 0.62 10.29
N LEU A 16 -2.05 0.52 10.03
CA LEU A 16 -1.25 1.39 9.16
C LEU A 16 -0.06 0.59 8.64
N MET A 17 0.20 0.66 7.33
CA MET A 17 1.40 0.10 6.70
C MET A 17 2.36 1.21 6.26
N LEU A 18 3.66 0.97 6.40
CA LEU A 18 4.69 1.88 5.89
C LEU A 18 4.95 1.61 4.41
N GLY A 19 4.63 2.58 3.56
CA GLY A 19 4.97 2.55 2.14
C GLY A 19 6.41 3.01 1.90
N THR A 20 7.20 2.19 1.20
CA THR A 20 8.64 2.42 1.02
C THR A 20 9.02 2.86 -0.39
N ASN A 21 8.06 3.28 -1.20
CA ASN A 21 8.30 3.79 -2.57
C ASN A 21 9.17 5.05 -2.63
N VAL A 22 9.48 5.65 -1.49
CA VAL A 22 10.37 6.81 -1.35
C VAL A 22 11.82 6.42 -1.04
N PHE A 23 12.07 5.18 -0.62
CA PHE A 23 13.41 4.67 -0.29
C PHE A 23 14.26 4.49 -1.55
N GLY A 24 15.49 5.01 -1.51
CA GLY A 24 16.35 5.07 -2.68
C GLY A 24 15.93 6.10 -3.73
N TRP A 25 14.86 6.86 -3.49
CA TRP A 25 14.44 7.98 -4.36
C TRP A 25 14.69 9.32 -3.68
N ASN A 26 13.87 9.71 -2.74
CA ASN A 26 13.99 10.96 -1.96
C ASN A 26 14.26 10.72 -0.47
N VAL A 27 14.51 9.48 -0.11
CA VAL A 27 14.95 9.06 1.24
C VAL A 27 16.17 8.16 1.04
N ASP A 28 17.29 8.55 1.60
CA ASP A 28 18.53 7.78 1.58
C ASP A 28 18.48 6.58 2.55
N GLU A 29 19.47 5.70 2.47
CA GLU A 29 19.52 4.50 3.30
C GLU A 29 19.57 4.81 4.81
N PRO A 30 20.41 5.73 5.33
CA PRO A 30 20.42 6.05 6.75
C PRO A 30 19.08 6.57 7.27
N THR A 31 18.43 7.45 6.55
CA THR A 31 17.09 7.97 6.89
C THR A 31 16.04 6.87 6.82
N SER A 32 16.11 5.99 5.81
CA SER A 32 15.22 4.82 5.69
C SER A 32 15.34 3.90 6.89
N PHE A 33 16.55 3.64 7.38
CA PHE A 33 16.79 2.84 8.59
C PHE A 33 16.16 3.47 9.82
N ALA A 34 16.34 4.80 10.01
CA ALA A 34 15.74 5.51 11.12
C ALA A 34 14.19 5.46 11.08
N LEU A 35 13.60 5.55 9.88
CA LEU A 35 12.15 5.42 9.69
C LEU A 35 11.67 4.01 10.01
N LEU A 36 12.37 2.97 9.54
CA LEU A 36 12.05 1.56 9.81
C LEU A 36 12.15 1.25 11.31
N ASP A 37 13.22 1.69 11.98
CA ASP A 37 13.38 1.50 13.41
C ASP A 37 12.25 2.17 14.19
N ALA A 38 11.98 3.45 13.92
CA ALA A 38 10.92 4.20 14.61
C ALA A 38 9.54 3.58 14.41
N PHE A 39 9.25 3.06 13.20
CA PHE A 39 7.98 2.41 12.88
C PHE A 39 7.78 1.11 13.67
N VAL A 40 8.80 0.26 13.67
CA VAL A 40 8.74 -1.04 14.37
C VAL A 40 8.77 -0.85 15.89
N ASP A 41 9.57 0.08 16.40
CA ASP A 41 9.67 0.35 17.83
C ASP A 41 8.39 1.00 18.40
N ALA A 42 7.60 1.66 17.53
CA ALA A 42 6.25 2.14 17.86
C ALA A 42 5.17 1.03 17.86
N GLY A 43 5.56 -0.22 17.53
CA GLY A 43 4.69 -1.40 17.56
C GLY A 43 3.97 -1.69 16.22
N PHE A 44 4.28 -1.00 15.14
CA PHE A 44 3.78 -1.32 13.80
C PHE A 44 4.61 -2.45 13.17
N ASN A 45 3.99 -3.24 12.28
CA ASN A 45 4.62 -4.45 11.77
C ASN A 45 4.52 -4.67 10.26
N ALA A 46 3.85 -3.80 9.50
CA ALA A 46 3.59 -4.06 8.10
C ALA A 46 4.27 -3.03 7.19
N ILE A 47 5.07 -3.53 6.23
CA ILE A 47 5.85 -2.72 5.28
C ILE A 47 5.45 -3.11 3.86
N ASP A 48 5.16 -2.12 3.01
CA ASP A 48 4.86 -2.30 1.60
C ASP A 48 6.01 -1.80 0.72
N THR A 49 6.56 -2.70 -0.10
CA THR A 49 7.58 -2.44 -1.11
C THR A 49 7.19 -3.06 -2.46
N ALA A 50 8.08 -2.99 -3.45
CA ALA A 50 7.94 -3.65 -4.75
C ALA A 50 9.31 -3.78 -5.43
N ASN A 51 9.43 -4.77 -6.34
CA ASN A 51 10.64 -4.95 -7.15
C ASN A 51 10.96 -3.74 -8.05
N THR A 52 9.96 -2.95 -8.46
CA THR A 52 10.13 -1.78 -9.34
C THR A 52 10.35 -0.46 -8.59
N TYR A 53 10.24 -0.44 -7.26
CA TYR A 53 10.35 0.84 -6.55
C TYR A 53 11.72 1.47 -6.76
N SER A 54 11.68 2.77 -7.03
CA SER A 54 12.78 3.66 -7.40
C SER A 54 13.36 3.50 -8.82
N ARG A 55 12.83 2.57 -9.66
CA ARG A 55 13.25 2.42 -11.06
C ARG A 55 13.07 3.70 -11.91
N TRP A 56 12.12 4.56 -11.55
CA TRP A 56 11.89 5.85 -12.23
C TRP A 56 12.95 6.91 -11.97
N VAL A 57 13.91 6.63 -11.09
CA VAL A 57 15.04 7.52 -10.81
C VAL A 57 16.14 7.27 -11.84
N PRO A 58 16.67 8.31 -12.51
CA PRO A 58 17.75 8.14 -13.48
C PRO A 58 18.93 7.36 -12.90
N GLY A 59 19.36 6.31 -13.60
CA GLY A 59 20.47 5.44 -13.18
C GLY A 59 20.04 4.26 -12.29
N HIS A 60 18.81 4.20 -11.82
CA HIS A 60 18.29 3.06 -11.05
C HIS A 60 17.70 1.98 -11.97
N GLN A 61 17.71 0.75 -11.48
CA GLN A 61 17.20 -0.42 -12.21
C GLN A 61 15.92 -1.00 -11.61
N GLY A 62 15.52 -0.52 -10.41
CA GLY A 62 14.45 -1.08 -9.59
C GLY A 62 15.01 -2.04 -8.53
N GLY A 63 14.25 -2.19 -7.44
CA GLY A 63 14.67 -3.01 -6.29
C GLY A 63 15.50 -2.27 -5.25
N GLU A 64 15.79 -0.99 -5.45
CA GLU A 64 16.54 -0.19 -4.49
C GLU A 64 15.83 -0.13 -3.14
N SER A 65 14.50 0.00 -3.12
CA SER A 65 13.72 -0.07 -1.88
C SER A 65 13.84 -1.41 -1.17
N GLU A 66 13.72 -2.53 -1.90
CA GLU A 66 13.92 -3.87 -1.33
C GLU A 66 15.33 -4.07 -0.80
N THR A 67 16.35 -3.56 -1.51
CA THR A 67 17.76 -3.64 -1.10
C THR A 67 18.00 -2.89 0.22
N ILE A 68 17.46 -1.68 0.35
CA ILE A 68 17.56 -0.89 1.60
C ILE A 68 16.88 -1.62 2.76
N ILE A 69 15.68 -2.19 2.53
CA ILE A 69 14.99 -2.99 3.55
C ILE A 69 15.83 -4.22 3.91
N GLY A 70 16.39 -4.93 2.94
CA GLY A 70 17.24 -6.09 3.17
C GLY A 70 18.48 -5.77 4.01
N ASN A 71 19.17 -4.67 3.71
CA ASN A 71 20.30 -4.17 4.49
C ASN A 71 19.92 -3.89 5.95
N TRP A 72 18.75 -3.25 6.13
CA TRP A 72 18.23 -2.97 7.45
C TRP A 72 17.82 -4.25 8.21
N LEU A 73 17.17 -5.21 7.55
CA LEU A 73 16.81 -6.50 8.15
C LEU A 73 18.04 -7.26 8.66
N LYS A 74 19.09 -7.32 7.85
CA LYS A 74 20.36 -7.94 8.23
C LYS A 74 21.00 -7.27 9.45
N LYS A 75 20.95 -5.93 9.49
CA LYS A 75 21.53 -5.13 10.58
C LYS A 75 20.71 -5.22 11.86
N SER A 76 19.40 -5.15 11.77
CA SER A 76 18.49 -5.04 12.91
C SER A 76 18.09 -6.38 13.53
N GLY A 77 18.11 -7.47 12.75
CA GLY A 77 17.59 -8.78 13.16
C GLY A 77 16.08 -8.81 13.43
N LYS A 78 15.32 -7.81 12.94
CA LYS A 78 13.90 -7.64 13.25
C LYS A 78 12.95 -8.36 12.26
N ARG A 79 13.47 -9.26 11.37
CA ARG A 79 12.66 -9.91 10.32
C ARG A 79 11.36 -10.56 10.81
N ASP A 80 11.42 -11.28 11.91
CA ASP A 80 10.27 -12.04 12.44
C ASP A 80 9.20 -11.17 13.11
N LYS A 81 9.48 -9.89 13.31
CA LYS A 81 8.50 -8.93 13.82
C LYS A 81 7.65 -8.30 12.72
N LEU A 82 7.90 -8.66 11.44
CA LEU A 82 7.37 -7.93 10.29
C LEU A 82 6.54 -8.80 9.36
N VAL A 83 5.53 -8.16 8.79
CA VAL A 83 4.83 -8.58 7.58
C VAL A 83 5.36 -7.72 6.43
N ILE A 84 6.15 -8.33 5.53
CA ILE A 84 6.73 -7.67 4.36
C ILE A 84 5.89 -8.02 3.16
N ALA A 85 5.29 -6.98 2.55
CA ALA A 85 4.59 -7.06 1.28
C ALA A 85 5.51 -6.59 0.16
N SER A 86 5.71 -7.43 -0.88
CA SER A 86 6.36 -7.04 -2.13
C SER A 86 5.48 -7.36 -3.33
N LYS A 87 5.90 -6.97 -4.53
CA LYS A 87 5.06 -7.03 -5.73
C LYS A 87 5.84 -7.48 -6.96
N VAL A 88 5.11 -8.07 -7.93
CA VAL A 88 5.62 -8.54 -9.23
C VAL A 88 4.61 -8.23 -10.35
N GLY A 89 5.08 -8.21 -11.59
CA GLY A 89 4.24 -8.02 -12.77
C GLY A 89 4.37 -6.64 -13.42
N GLU A 90 5.11 -5.71 -12.81
CA GLU A 90 5.52 -4.45 -13.46
C GLU A 90 6.80 -4.69 -14.28
N ASP A 91 7.03 -3.83 -15.26
CA ASP A 91 8.17 -3.93 -16.17
C ASP A 91 9.52 -3.68 -15.47
N MET A 92 10.34 -4.72 -15.43
CA MET A 92 11.73 -4.69 -14.94
C MET A 92 12.77 -4.64 -16.06
N GLY A 93 12.35 -4.26 -17.29
CA GLY A 93 13.22 -4.21 -18.48
C GLY A 93 12.92 -5.28 -19.52
N SER A 94 12.12 -6.27 -19.18
CA SER A 94 11.65 -7.35 -20.06
C SER A 94 10.17 -7.26 -20.43
N GLY A 95 9.51 -6.14 -20.09
CA GLY A 95 8.07 -5.94 -20.19
C GLY A 95 7.32 -6.37 -18.93
N ARG A 96 6.03 -6.06 -18.90
CA ARG A 96 5.11 -6.56 -17.87
C ARG A 96 4.81 -8.03 -18.13
N GLY A 97 4.72 -8.83 -17.07
CA GLY A 97 4.37 -10.23 -17.22
C GLY A 97 4.06 -10.93 -15.90
N LEU A 98 3.07 -11.83 -15.95
CA LEU A 98 2.65 -12.70 -14.85
C LEU A 98 2.79 -14.18 -15.23
N LYS A 99 3.60 -14.50 -16.24
CA LYS A 99 3.92 -15.89 -16.58
C LYS A 99 4.64 -16.55 -15.43
N THR A 100 4.52 -17.86 -15.32
CA THR A 100 5.18 -18.66 -14.28
C THR A 100 6.67 -18.34 -14.17
N SER A 101 7.39 -18.28 -15.30
CA SER A 101 8.84 -17.98 -15.31
C SER A 101 9.17 -16.61 -14.73
N ASP A 102 8.33 -15.59 -14.99
CA ASP A 102 8.55 -14.23 -14.54
C ASP A 102 8.30 -14.12 -13.03
N ILE A 103 7.19 -14.68 -12.54
CA ILE A 103 6.85 -14.68 -11.11
C ILE A 103 7.93 -15.37 -10.30
N LEU A 104 8.35 -16.56 -10.71
CA LEU A 104 9.38 -17.33 -9.99
C LEU A 104 10.71 -16.61 -9.98
N ARG A 105 11.18 -16.11 -11.13
CA ARG A 105 12.43 -15.35 -11.25
C ARG A 105 12.42 -14.10 -10.37
N GLU A 106 11.35 -13.31 -10.45
CA GLU A 106 11.26 -12.06 -9.69
C GLU A 106 11.09 -12.29 -8.19
N ALA A 107 10.44 -13.38 -7.77
CA ALA A 107 10.40 -13.76 -6.36
C ALA A 107 11.81 -14.05 -5.82
N GLU A 108 12.63 -14.80 -6.54
CA GLU A 108 14.03 -15.07 -6.16
C GLU A 108 14.86 -13.78 -6.11
N ASN A 109 14.65 -12.88 -7.07
CA ASN A 109 15.32 -11.59 -7.10
C ASN A 109 14.93 -10.73 -5.89
N SER A 110 13.62 -10.67 -5.55
CA SER A 110 13.12 -9.94 -4.39
C SER A 110 13.64 -10.53 -3.08
N LEU A 111 13.63 -11.85 -2.90
CA LEU A 111 14.18 -12.52 -1.72
C LEU A 111 15.67 -12.21 -1.54
N ARG A 112 16.44 -12.18 -2.64
CA ARG A 112 17.87 -11.83 -2.60
C ARG A 112 18.09 -10.38 -2.19
N ARG A 113 17.30 -9.42 -2.75
CA ARG A 113 17.40 -8.01 -2.39
C ARG A 113 16.96 -7.75 -0.95
N LEU A 114 15.87 -8.38 -0.51
CA LEU A 114 15.36 -8.34 0.86
C LEU A 114 16.24 -9.10 1.87
N GLN A 115 17.20 -9.92 1.41
CA GLN A 115 18.08 -10.74 2.25
C GLN A 115 17.28 -11.58 3.27
N THR A 116 16.19 -12.20 2.81
CA THR A 116 15.30 -13.04 3.62
C THR A 116 14.89 -14.28 2.83
N ASP A 117 14.44 -15.31 3.55
CA ASP A 117 13.96 -16.56 2.99
C ASP A 117 12.50 -16.56 2.57
N ARG A 118 11.74 -15.53 2.98
CA ARG A 118 10.29 -15.43 2.71
C ARG A 118 9.80 -14.01 2.48
N ILE A 119 8.75 -13.88 1.67
CA ILE A 119 7.89 -12.71 1.53
C ILE A 119 6.55 -13.07 2.18
N ASP A 120 6.05 -12.22 3.09
CA ASP A 120 4.80 -12.55 3.80
C ASP A 120 3.58 -12.34 2.90
N LEU A 121 3.55 -11.26 2.13
CA LEU A 121 2.49 -10.98 1.15
C LEU A 121 3.12 -10.67 -0.22
N TYR A 122 2.93 -11.55 -1.20
CA TYR A 122 3.43 -11.31 -2.55
C TYR A 122 2.28 -10.95 -3.48
N GLN A 123 2.36 -9.78 -4.11
CA GLN A 123 1.22 -9.18 -4.80
C GLN A 123 1.45 -9.11 -6.31
N THR A 124 0.43 -9.42 -7.09
CA THR A 124 0.32 -8.94 -8.47
C THR A 124 0.30 -7.41 -8.44
N HIS A 125 1.34 -6.75 -8.98
CA HIS A 125 1.44 -5.28 -9.01
C HIS A 125 0.53 -4.68 -10.08
N PHE A 126 0.55 -5.27 -11.27
CA PHE A 126 -0.34 -4.98 -12.39
C PHE A 126 -0.79 -6.29 -13.03
N ASP A 127 -2.05 -6.32 -13.47
CA ASP A 127 -2.58 -7.46 -14.23
C ASP A 127 -1.87 -7.60 -15.59
N ASP A 128 -1.75 -8.83 -16.04
CA ASP A 128 -1.29 -9.18 -17.38
C ASP A 128 -2.44 -9.88 -18.15
N PRO A 129 -3.12 -9.17 -19.05
CA PRO A 129 -4.24 -9.75 -19.79
C PRO A 129 -3.83 -10.91 -20.73
N ASN A 130 -2.53 -11.07 -21.00
CA ASN A 130 -1.99 -12.13 -21.86
C ASN A 130 -1.65 -13.41 -21.10
N THR A 131 -1.72 -13.38 -19.76
CA THR A 131 -1.48 -14.56 -18.90
C THR A 131 -2.79 -14.97 -18.24
N ALA A 132 -3.21 -16.22 -18.40
CA ALA A 132 -4.42 -16.71 -17.78
C ALA A 132 -4.30 -16.78 -16.24
N PRO A 133 -5.40 -16.58 -15.46
CA PRO A 133 -5.35 -16.60 -14.00
C PRO A 133 -4.82 -17.90 -13.42
N ASP A 134 -5.09 -19.04 -14.06
CA ASP A 134 -4.62 -20.34 -13.60
C ASP A 134 -3.10 -20.46 -13.65
N GLU A 135 -2.44 -19.96 -14.71
CA GLU A 135 -0.97 -19.93 -14.80
C GLU A 135 -0.36 -19.07 -13.68
N THR A 136 -0.88 -17.85 -13.49
CA THR A 136 -0.44 -16.93 -12.44
C THR A 136 -0.61 -17.54 -11.04
N LEU A 137 -1.79 -18.12 -10.77
CA LEU A 137 -2.09 -18.71 -9.46
C LEU A 137 -1.30 -19.99 -9.19
N GLN A 138 -0.99 -20.80 -10.22
CA GLN A 138 -0.10 -21.95 -10.08
C GLN A 138 1.32 -21.55 -9.72
N ALA A 139 1.85 -20.48 -10.33
CA ALA A 139 3.17 -19.96 -9.97
C ALA A 139 3.23 -19.51 -8.50
N TYR A 140 2.21 -18.80 -8.03
CA TYR A 140 2.11 -18.42 -6.61
C TYR A 140 1.96 -19.63 -5.69
N ALA A 141 1.15 -20.63 -6.06
CA ALA A 141 1.00 -21.85 -5.28
C ALA A 141 2.33 -22.61 -5.14
N GLN A 142 3.18 -22.62 -6.18
CA GLN A 142 4.53 -23.19 -6.13
C GLN A 142 5.41 -22.43 -5.11
N LEU A 143 5.38 -21.11 -5.08
CA LEU A 143 6.15 -20.30 -4.13
C LEU A 143 5.67 -20.52 -2.69
N ILE A 144 4.36 -20.68 -2.48
CA ILE A 144 3.79 -21.00 -1.17
C ILE A 144 4.22 -22.39 -0.72
N ALA A 145 4.15 -23.39 -1.60
CA ALA A 145 4.58 -24.76 -1.29
C ALA A 145 6.09 -24.85 -0.94
N GLN A 146 6.90 -23.94 -1.50
CA GLN A 146 8.32 -23.80 -1.18
C GLN A 146 8.59 -23.01 0.10
N GLY A 147 7.57 -22.47 0.77
CA GLY A 147 7.72 -21.61 1.94
C GLY A 147 8.26 -20.20 1.65
N LYS A 148 8.43 -19.84 0.38
CA LYS A 148 8.97 -18.52 -0.05
C LYS A 148 7.95 -17.39 0.02
N VAL A 149 6.67 -17.73 -0.02
CA VAL A 149 5.54 -16.78 0.07
C VAL A 149 4.52 -17.34 1.06
N ARG A 150 3.96 -16.49 1.94
CA ARG A 150 2.93 -16.93 2.91
C ARG A 150 1.52 -16.69 2.39
N ALA A 151 1.27 -15.52 1.81
CA ALA A 151 -0.01 -15.15 1.24
C ALA A 151 0.18 -14.34 -0.05
N ILE A 152 -0.84 -14.33 -0.90
CA ILE A 152 -0.84 -13.56 -2.14
C ILE A 152 -1.92 -12.48 -2.15
N GLY A 153 -1.67 -11.42 -2.92
CA GLY A 153 -2.58 -10.30 -3.11
C GLY A 153 -2.58 -9.78 -4.53
N ALA A 154 -3.47 -8.84 -4.81
CA ALA A 154 -3.55 -8.17 -6.10
C ALA A 154 -3.62 -6.66 -5.96
N SER A 155 -3.05 -5.94 -6.93
CA SER A 155 -3.14 -4.51 -7.12
C SER A 155 -3.39 -4.23 -8.60
N ASN A 156 -3.98 -3.08 -8.95
CA ASN A 156 -4.20 -2.65 -10.34
C ASN A 156 -4.78 -3.75 -11.25
N ILE A 157 -5.78 -4.46 -10.74
CA ILE A 157 -6.53 -5.51 -11.42
C ILE A 157 -7.98 -5.05 -11.64
N GLY A 158 -8.61 -5.45 -12.74
CA GLY A 158 -10.03 -5.17 -12.97
C GLY A 158 -10.94 -6.02 -12.07
N ALA A 159 -12.14 -5.50 -11.71
CA ALA A 159 -13.08 -6.21 -10.85
C ALA A 159 -13.50 -7.58 -11.41
N ALA A 160 -13.77 -7.67 -12.72
CA ALA A 160 -14.09 -8.93 -13.41
C ALA A 160 -12.91 -9.92 -13.32
N ARG A 161 -11.70 -9.43 -13.52
CA ARG A 161 -10.48 -10.24 -13.46
C ARG A 161 -10.19 -10.75 -12.05
N LEU A 162 -10.44 -9.92 -11.03
CA LEU A 162 -10.34 -10.35 -9.64
C LEU A 162 -11.32 -11.48 -9.34
N GLN A 163 -12.58 -11.35 -9.77
CA GLN A 163 -13.61 -12.40 -9.60
C GLN A 163 -13.25 -13.69 -10.36
N GLU A 164 -12.75 -13.58 -11.60
CA GLU A 164 -12.25 -14.71 -12.37
C GLU A 164 -11.11 -15.44 -11.65
N SER A 165 -10.15 -14.70 -11.11
CA SER A 165 -9.03 -15.27 -10.35
C SER A 165 -9.49 -16.00 -9.10
N LEU A 166 -10.45 -15.43 -8.34
CA LEU A 166 -11.02 -16.07 -7.16
C LEU A 166 -11.80 -17.36 -7.52
N ALA A 167 -12.59 -17.32 -8.60
CA ALA A 167 -13.31 -18.49 -9.08
C ALA A 167 -12.35 -19.59 -9.57
N THR A 168 -11.27 -19.22 -10.25
CA THR A 168 -10.23 -20.14 -10.72
C THR A 168 -9.50 -20.77 -9.54
N SER A 169 -9.10 -19.97 -8.54
CA SER A 169 -8.50 -20.47 -7.29
C SER A 169 -9.39 -21.51 -6.62
N LYS A 170 -10.67 -21.21 -6.46
CA LYS A 170 -11.65 -22.15 -5.86
C LYS A 170 -11.81 -23.42 -6.68
N ARG A 171 -11.93 -23.31 -7.98
CA ARG A 171 -12.11 -24.44 -8.90
C ARG A 171 -10.92 -25.40 -8.93
N LEU A 172 -9.70 -24.84 -8.84
CA LEU A 172 -8.46 -25.62 -8.93
C LEU A 172 -7.84 -25.96 -7.57
N GLY A 173 -8.43 -25.52 -6.46
CA GLY A 173 -7.87 -25.72 -5.12
C GLY A 173 -6.55 -25.01 -4.89
N LEU A 174 -6.32 -23.89 -5.58
CA LEU A 174 -5.11 -23.08 -5.49
C LEU A 174 -5.24 -21.99 -4.42
N ALA A 175 -4.11 -21.41 -4.02
CA ALA A 175 -4.09 -20.21 -3.17
C ALA A 175 -4.90 -19.09 -3.84
N ARG A 176 -5.63 -18.32 -3.02
CA ARG A 176 -6.45 -17.20 -3.47
C ARG A 176 -5.80 -15.87 -3.12
N TYR A 177 -6.18 -14.80 -3.79
CA TYR A 177 -5.84 -13.46 -3.35
C TYR A 177 -6.49 -13.16 -1.99
N GLU A 178 -5.68 -12.95 -0.96
CA GLU A 178 -6.09 -12.60 0.39
C GLU A 178 -6.18 -11.10 0.60
N SER A 179 -5.54 -10.32 -0.27
CA SER A 179 -5.62 -8.86 -0.23
C SER A 179 -5.86 -8.24 -1.60
N LEU A 180 -6.51 -7.08 -1.58
CA LEU A 180 -6.57 -6.13 -2.69
C LEU A 180 -5.88 -4.84 -2.27
N GLN A 181 -4.97 -4.33 -3.11
CA GLN A 181 -4.34 -3.04 -2.93
C GLN A 181 -4.86 -2.04 -3.97
N PRO A 182 -5.97 -1.32 -3.69
CA PRO A 182 -6.55 -0.35 -4.61
C PRO A 182 -6.06 1.07 -4.33
N ARG A 183 -6.19 1.95 -5.34
CA ARG A 183 -6.16 3.39 -5.12
C ARG A 183 -7.45 3.80 -4.42
N TYR A 184 -7.34 4.24 -3.16
CA TYR A 184 -8.50 4.63 -2.36
C TYR A 184 -8.12 5.66 -1.31
N ASN A 185 -8.81 6.79 -1.33
CA ASN A 185 -8.67 7.90 -0.41
C ASN A 185 -9.92 8.81 -0.52
N LEU A 186 -10.01 9.87 0.27
CA LEU A 186 -11.15 10.80 0.25
C LEU A 186 -11.43 11.43 -1.13
N TYR A 187 -10.42 11.59 -1.98
CA TYR A 187 -10.62 12.13 -3.33
C TYR A 187 -10.94 11.02 -4.35
N ASP A 188 -10.23 9.92 -4.32
CA ASP A 188 -10.35 8.79 -5.25
C ASP A 188 -11.12 7.65 -4.57
N ARG A 189 -12.45 7.71 -4.48
CA ARG A 189 -13.23 6.71 -3.75
C ARG A 189 -14.28 5.98 -4.58
N ALA A 190 -14.92 6.68 -5.51
CA ALA A 190 -16.12 6.19 -6.20
C ALA A 190 -15.91 4.86 -6.93
N ALA A 191 -14.78 4.69 -7.64
CA ALA A 191 -14.50 3.47 -8.38
C ALA A 191 -14.30 2.26 -7.44
N PHE A 192 -13.54 2.42 -6.35
CA PHE A 192 -13.36 1.34 -5.38
C PHE A 192 -14.68 0.95 -4.71
N GLU A 193 -15.44 1.92 -4.22
CA GLU A 193 -16.69 1.68 -3.50
C GLU A 193 -17.77 1.04 -4.38
N ARG A 194 -17.81 1.40 -5.66
CA ARG A 194 -18.76 0.83 -6.61
C ARG A 194 -18.38 -0.57 -7.08
N ASP A 195 -17.11 -0.77 -7.48
CA ASP A 195 -16.69 -1.94 -8.26
C ASP A 195 -16.01 -3.02 -7.41
N PHE A 196 -15.31 -2.66 -6.33
CA PHE A 196 -14.45 -3.56 -5.58
C PHE A 196 -14.91 -3.81 -4.14
N GLU A 197 -15.40 -2.80 -3.43
CA GLU A 197 -15.78 -2.95 -2.02
C GLU A 197 -16.82 -4.07 -1.81
N PRO A 198 -17.89 -4.21 -2.64
CA PRO A 198 -18.82 -5.32 -2.50
C PRO A 198 -18.17 -6.69 -2.68
N ILE A 199 -17.18 -6.80 -3.56
CA ILE A 199 -16.42 -8.05 -3.78
C ILE A 199 -15.57 -8.34 -2.53
N CYS A 200 -14.81 -7.34 -2.05
CA CYS A 200 -13.92 -7.50 -0.91
C CYS A 200 -14.68 -7.92 0.36
N LEU A 201 -15.83 -7.30 0.62
CA LEU A 201 -16.66 -7.64 1.78
C LEU A 201 -17.24 -9.05 1.66
N ARG A 202 -17.82 -9.42 0.51
CA ARG A 202 -18.39 -10.74 0.27
C ARG A 202 -17.36 -11.87 0.37
N GLU A 203 -16.21 -11.66 -0.26
CA GLU A 203 -15.13 -12.64 -0.33
C GLU A 203 -14.17 -12.56 0.87
N ARG A 204 -14.36 -11.61 1.80
CA ARG A 204 -13.47 -11.35 2.94
C ARG A 204 -12.02 -11.16 2.51
N ILE A 205 -11.80 -10.31 1.51
CA ILE A 205 -10.48 -9.89 1.06
C ILE A 205 -10.06 -8.69 1.89
N GLY A 206 -8.85 -8.72 2.45
CA GLY A 206 -8.29 -7.59 3.17
C GLY A 206 -7.92 -6.45 2.20
N VAL A 207 -8.30 -5.22 2.52
CA VAL A 207 -7.99 -4.06 1.68
C VAL A 207 -6.87 -3.25 2.30
N ILE A 208 -5.76 -3.08 1.55
CA ILE A 208 -4.62 -2.24 1.91
C ILE A 208 -4.51 -1.13 0.86
N THR A 209 -4.84 0.10 1.22
CA THR A 209 -5.04 1.16 0.22
C THR A 209 -3.75 1.88 -0.10
N TYR A 210 -3.43 2.07 -1.40
CA TYR A 210 -2.34 2.97 -1.79
C TYR A 210 -2.89 4.36 -2.15
N TYR A 211 -2.01 5.38 -2.22
CA TYR A 211 -2.39 6.79 -2.38
C TYR A 211 -3.29 7.31 -1.27
N ALA A 212 -3.22 6.73 -0.07
CA ALA A 212 -4.05 7.09 1.08
C ALA A 212 -4.14 8.59 1.38
N LEU A 213 -3.08 9.35 1.06
CA LEU A 213 -2.99 10.82 1.22
C LEU A 213 -3.01 11.57 -0.13
N ALA A 214 -3.51 10.96 -1.24
CA ALA A 214 -3.60 11.58 -2.56
C ALA A 214 -2.30 12.28 -2.98
N ALA A 215 -1.18 11.55 -3.03
CA ALA A 215 0.17 12.07 -3.29
C ALA A 215 0.63 13.17 -2.30
N GLY A 216 -0.01 13.29 -1.16
CA GLY A 216 0.24 14.30 -0.13
C GLY A 216 -0.68 15.52 -0.21
N PHE A 217 -1.64 15.57 -1.13
CA PHE A 217 -2.65 16.63 -1.19
C PHE A 217 -3.48 16.70 0.09
N LEU A 218 -3.96 15.55 0.56
CA LEU A 218 -4.81 15.45 1.76
C LEU A 218 -4.06 15.72 3.08
N THR A 219 -2.76 16.01 3.04
CA THR A 219 -2.04 16.51 4.23
C THR A 219 -2.34 17.97 4.53
N GLY A 220 -3.00 18.67 3.60
CA GLY A 220 -3.32 20.08 3.75
C GLY A 220 -2.14 21.06 3.54
N LYS A 221 -0.95 20.57 3.20
CA LYS A 221 0.22 21.45 2.96
C LYS A 221 0.20 22.19 1.62
N TYR A 222 -0.67 21.76 0.71
CA TYR A 222 -0.86 22.39 -0.59
C TYR A 222 -2.24 23.07 -0.60
N ARG A 223 -2.27 24.39 -0.70
CA ARG A 223 -3.50 25.21 -0.65
C ARG A 223 -3.77 25.96 -1.94
N SER A 224 -2.73 26.12 -2.76
CA SER A 224 -2.82 26.79 -4.05
C SER A 224 -1.83 26.16 -5.03
N GLN A 225 -1.96 26.50 -6.31
CA GLN A 225 -0.99 26.09 -7.33
C GLN A 225 0.43 26.62 -7.03
N GLY A 226 0.56 27.77 -6.33
CA GLY A 226 1.85 28.30 -5.87
C GLY A 226 2.60 27.37 -4.92
N ASP A 227 1.89 26.46 -4.23
CA ASP A 227 2.50 25.48 -3.31
C ASP A 227 3.12 24.26 -4.01
N LEU A 228 2.93 24.11 -5.33
CA LEU A 228 3.45 22.96 -6.08
C LEU A 228 4.98 22.86 -5.98
N GLY A 229 5.67 23.99 -5.85
CA GLY A 229 7.11 24.04 -5.62
C GLY A 229 7.60 23.36 -4.34
N LYS A 230 6.72 23.10 -3.36
CA LYS A 230 7.08 22.39 -2.11
C LYS A 230 7.53 20.93 -2.33
N SER A 231 7.21 20.33 -3.48
CA SER A 231 7.70 19.00 -3.87
C SER A 231 7.68 18.82 -5.39
N ALA A 232 8.82 19.01 -6.04
CA ALA A 232 8.95 18.80 -7.49
C ALA A 232 8.53 17.37 -7.91
N ALA A 233 8.84 16.36 -7.09
CA ALA A 233 8.49 14.97 -7.35
C ALA A 233 6.97 14.70 -7.32
N ARG A 234 6.18 15.49 -6.61
CA ARG A 234 4.73 15.31 -6.43
C ARG A 234 3.89 16.29 -7.23
N ALA A 235 4.45 17.46 -7.61
CA ALA A 235 3.74 18.53 -8.29
C ALA A 235 2.88 18.07 -9.49
N PRO A 236 3.38 17.23 -10.43
CA PRO A 236 2.58 16.79 -11.58
C PRO A 236 1.33 15.99 -11.21
N ARG A 237 1.36 15.31 -10.05
CA ARG A 237 0.25 14.46 -9.57
C ARG A 237 -0.74 15.21 -8.69
N ILE A 238 -0.33 16.36 -8.14
CA ILE A 238 -1.14 17.15 -7.19
C ILE A 238 -1.97 18.21 -7.90
N LYS A 239 -1.50 18.74 -9.03
CA LYS A 239 -2.15 19.84 -9.76
C LYS A 239 -3.63 19.57 -10.06
N ASP A 240 -3.98 18.32 -10.36
CA ASP A 240 -5.34 17.94 -10.76
C ASP A 240 -6.33 17.92 -9.58
N PHE A 241 -5.83 17.96 -8.34
CA PHE A 241 -6.66 18.06 -7.13
C PHE A 241 -7.06 19.50 -6.80
N PHE A 242 -6.47 20.53 -7.41
CA PHE A 242 -6.81 21.93 -7.22
C PHE A 242 -8.07 22.31 -8.01
N ASN A 243 -9.21 21.81 -7.58
CA ASN A 243 -10.54 22.14 -8.08
C ASN A 243 -11.50 22.33 -6.91
N ALA A 244 -12.74 22.74 -7.18
CA ALA A 244 -13.73 23.01 -6.14
C ALA A 244 -13.94 21.83 -5.19
N ARG A 245 -13.98 20.59 -5.73
CA ARG A 245 -14.13 19.38 -4.93
C ARG A 245 -12.92 19.13 -4.02
N GLY A 246 -11.71 19.20 -4.55
CA GLY A 246 -10.49 19.00 -3.77
C GLY A 246 -10.34 20.02 -2.64
N LEU A 247 -10.60 21.30 -2.94
CA LEU A 247 -10.56 22.37 -1.93
C LEU A 247 -11.67 22.22 -0.89
N GLY A 248 -12.87 21.78 -1.29
CA GLY A 248 -13.97 21.47 -0.37
C GLY A 248 -13.61 20.32 0.59
N ILE A 249 -12.95 19.26 0.09
CA ILE A 249 -12.43 18.16 0.95
C ILE A 249 -11.42 18.72 1.97
N LEU A 250 -10.47 19.55 1.52
CA LEU A 250 -9.48 20.15 2.43
C LEU A 250 -10.12 21.02 3.51
N GLN A 251 -11.17 21.80 3.19
CA GLN A 251 -11.88 22.60 4.18
C GLN A 251 -12.50 21.73 5.27
N VAL A 252 -13.20 20.66 4.89
CA VAL A 252 -13.82 19.76 5.87
C VAL A 252 -12.75 18.99 6.68
N LEU A 253 -11.62 18.62 6.04
CA LEU A 253 -10.49 18.04 6.76
C LEU A 253 -9.94 18.99 7.82
N ASP A 254 -9.82 20.30 7.55
CA ASP A 254 -9.37 21.31 8.52
C ASP A 254 -10.34 21.42 9.69
N ASP A 255 -11.64 21.47 9.41
CA ASP A 255 -12.67 21.58 10.43
C ASP A 255 -12.69 20.36 11.37
N VAL A 256 -12.55 19.15 10.79
CA VAL A 256 -12.47 17.91 11.58
C VAL A 256 -11.15 17.86 12.36
N ALA A 257 -10.04 18.20 11.73
CA ALA A 257 -8.71 18.21 12.37
C ALA A 257 -8.69 19.17 13.57
N ALA A 258 -9.26 20.36 13.43
CA ALA A 258 -9.36 21.34 14.52
C ALA A 258 -10.16 20.80 15.72
N ARG A 259 -11.30 20.13 15.49
CA ARG A 259 -12.12 19.52 16.56
C ARG A 259 -11.37 18.46 17.37
N HIS A 260 -10.46 17.75 16.73
CA HIS A 260 -9.71 16.65 17.34
C HIS A 260 -8.27 17.02 17.76
N ALA A 261 -7.86 18.28 17.63
CA ALA A 261 -6.46 18.71 17.79
C ALA A 261 -5.48 17.82 16.99
N ALA A 262 -5.89 17.43 15.78
CA ALA A 262 -5.19 16.55 14.87
C ALA A 262 -4.77 17.29 13.59
N THR A 263 -4.11 16.59 12.66
CA THR A 263 -3.78 17.13 11.35
C THR A 263 -4.69 16.54 10.26
N PRO A 264 -4.86 17.23 9.10
CA PRO A 264 -5.58 16.69 7.95
C PRO A 264 -5.07 15.30 7.51
N ALA A 265 -3.76 15.06 7.60
CA ALA A 265 -3.17 13.75 7.29
C ALA A 265 -3.68 12.65 8.25
N GLN A 266 -3.71 12.94 9.55
CA GLN A 266 -4.22 12.01 10.56
C GLN A 266 -5.71 11.73 10.34
N VAL A 267 -6.52 12.77 10.08
CA VAL A 267 -7.96 12.63 9.79
C VAL A 267 -8.20 11.79 8.53
N SER A 268 -7.44 12.05 7.45
CA SER A 268 -7.57 11.29 6.19
C SER A 268 -7.27 9.80 6.38
N LEU A 269 -6.22 9.48 7.13
CA LEU A 269 -5.87 8.09 7.42
C LEU A 269 -6.87 7.45 8.39
N ALA A 270 -7.32 8.17 9.42
CA ALA A 270 -8.33 7.69 10.36
C ALA A 270 -9.67 7.40 9.67
N TRP A 271 -10.06 8.22 8.67
CA TRP A 271 -11.24 7.96 7.85
C TRP A 271 -11.12 6.63 7.08
N LEU A 272 -9.94 6.33 6.49
CA LEU A 272 -9.70 5.05 5.83
C LEU A 272 -9.75 3.88 6.82
N ILE A 273 -9.13 4.03 7.99
CA ILE A 273 -9.13 3.02 9.06
C ILE A 273 -10.55 2.72 9.57
N ALA A 274 -11.43 3.72 9.54
CA ALA A 274 -12.83 3.57 9.94
C ALA A 274 -13.72 2.86 8.89
N ARG A 275 -13.21 2.61 7.67
CA ARG A 275 -13.98 1.92 6.61
C ARG A 275 -14.04 0.41 6.89
N PRO A 276 -15.24 -0.23 6.83
CA PRO A 276 -15.38 -1.65 7.15
C PRO A 276 -14.57 -2.59 6.25
N SER A 277 -14.30 -2.17 5.00
CA SER A 277 -13.54 -2.95 4.01
C SER A 277 -12.03 -2.81 4.17
N VAL A 278 -11.53 -1.74 4.83
CA VAL A 278 -10.10 -1.42 4.89
C VAL A 278 -9.44 -2.09 6.09
N THR A 279 -8.41 -2.90 5.81
CA THR A 279 -7.55 -3.49 6.84
C THR A 279 -6.48 -2.49 7.30
N ALA A 280 -5.82 -1.81 6.35
CA ALA A 280 -4.84 -0.78 6.65
C ALA A 280 -4.59 0.15 5.45
N PRO A 281 -4.53 1.47 5.62
CA PRO A 281 -3.95 2.36 4.61
C PRO A 281 -2.42 2.23 4.58
N ILE A 282 -1.84 2.42 3.38
CA ILE A 282 -0.39 2.53 3.18
C ILE A 282 -0.03 4.02 3.10
N ALA A 283 0.86 4.46 3.95
CA ALA A 283 1.40 5.82 3.90
C ALA A 283 2.92 5.83 3.98
N SER A 284 3.55 6.74 3.21
CA SER A 284 5.00 6.93 3.19
C SER A 284 5.36 8.19 3.96
N ALA A 285 6.54 8.20 4.56
CA ALA A 285 7.14 9.36 5.21
C ALA A 285 8.57 9.59 4.68
N THR A 286 9.00 10.85 4.62
CA THR A 286 10.36 11.22 4.23
C THR A 286 11.17 11.81 5.41
N SER A 287 10.58 11.82 6.60
CA SER A 287 11.24 12.24 7.84
C SER A 287 10.57 11.62 9.05
N LEU A 288 11.28 11.52 10.17
CA LEU A 288 10.73 11.05 11.44
C LEU A 288 9.54 11.90 11.92
N LYS A 289 9.55 13.22 11.64
CA LYS A 289 8.41 14.10 11.97
C LYS A 289 7.14 13.65 11.24
N GLN A 290 7.22 13.40 9.94
CA GLN A 290 6.09 12.92 9.14
C GLN A 290 5.66 11.52 9.58
N LEU A 291 6.60 10.62 9.84
CA LEU A 291 6.30 9.28 10.33
C LEU A 291 5.55 9.32 11.65
N ASN A 292 6.07 10.09 12.63
CA ASN A 292 5.41 10.24 13.93
C ASN A 292 4.01 10.85 13.82
N GLU A 293 3.80 11.77 12.88
CA GLU A 293 2.48 12.33 12.58
C GLU A 293 1.50 11.27 12.10
N ILE A 294 1.84 10.51 11.05
CA ILE A 294 0.92 9.51 10.48
C ILE A 294 0.67 8.32 11.42
N MET A 295 1.64 7.94 12.27
CA MET A 295 1.48 6.89 13.27
C MET A 295 0.46 7.23 14.37
N GLN A 296 0.01 8.47 14.49
CA GLN A 296 -1.08 8.82 15.41
C GLN A 296 -2.47 8.55 14.84
N ALA A 297 -2.60 8.40 13.50
CA ALA A 297 -3.90 8.20 12.86
C ALA A 297 -4.73 7.02 13.43
N PRO A 298 -4.14 5.85 13.75
CA PRO A 298 -4.89 4.74 14.36
C PRO A 298 -5.49 5.05 15.73
N ARG A 299 -4.97 6.05 16.43
CA ARG A 299 -5.46 6.47 17.75
C ARG A 299 -6.61 7.44 17.66
N LEU A 300 -6.79 8.10 16.51
CA LEU A 300 -7.83 9.08 16.27
C LEU A 300 -9.17 8.37 16.02
N LYS A 301 -10.13 8.60 16.89
CA LYS A 301 -11.50 8.09 16.75
C LYS A 301 -12.40 9.18 16.21
N LEU A 302 -12.76 9.09 14.94
CA LEU A 302 -13.72 9.99 14.29
C LEU A 302 -15.14 9.67 14.74
N SER A 303 -15.95 10.69 15.02
CA SER A 303 -17.36 10.52 15.30
C SER A 303 -18.15 10.18 14.03
N ALA A 304 -19.36 9.65 14.17
CA ALA A 304 -20.25 9.41 13.04
C ALA A 304 -20.53 10.69 12.26
N THR A 305 -20.62 11.83 12.95
CA THR A 305 -20.81 13.15 12.32
C THR A 305 -19.60 13.57 11.50
N ASP A 306 -18.37 13.33 11.98
CA ASP A 306 -17.14 13.62 11.23
C ASP A 306 -17.05 12.77 9.96
N ILE A 307 -17.32 11.46 10.09
CA ILE A 307 -17.33 10.53 8.95
C ILE A 307 -18.38 10.95 7.93
N ALA A 308 -19.60 11.34 8.36
CA ALA A 308 -20.64 11.80 7.47
C ALA A 308 -20.24 13.10 6.73
N ALA A 309 -19.66 14.07 7.43
CA ALA A 309 -19.18 15.32 6.81
C ALA A 309 -18.09 15.04 5.76
N LEU A 310 -17.11 14.20 6.08
CA LEU A 310 -16.05 13.79 5.14
C LEU A 310 -16.62 13.04 3.94
N ASN A 311 -17.62 12.16 4.15
CA ASN A 311 -18.28 11.44 3.08
C ASN A 311 -19.03 12.37 2.13
N VAL A 312 -19.74 13.38 2.64
CA VAL A 312 -20.46 14.38 1.82
C VAL A 312 -19.48 15.23 1.02
N ALA A 313 -18.40 15.73 1.63
CA ALA A 313 -17.42 16.55 0.94
C ALA A 313 -16.66 15.80 -0.15
N SER A 314 -16.56 14.48 -0.05
CA SER A 314 -15.79 13.60 -0.94
C SER A 314 -16.65 12.79 -1.94
N ALA A 315 -17.94 13.01 -1.97
CA ALA A 315 -18.89 12.36 -2.87
C ALA A 315 -18.68 12.74 -4.35
#